data_2c64782b158c75406cb1e3d6453df471
#
_entry.id   2c64782b158c75406cb1e3d6453df471
#
_cell.length_a   1.000
_cell.length_b   1.000
_cell.length_c   1.000
_cell.angle_alpha   90.00
_cell.angle_beta   90.00
_cell.angle_gamma   90.00
#
_symmetry.space_group_name_H-M   'P 1'
#
loop_
_entity.id
_entity.type
_entity.pdbx_description
1 polymer ?
#
loop_
_entity_poly.entity_id
_entity_poly.type
_entity_poly.pdbx_seq_one_letter_code
_entity_poly.pdbx_strand_id
1 'polypeptide(L)'
;MPEIIFRAKRLDTGQWVIGYYSCDNGHHFIKSIDDGYDYLVIPHTLGQYTGADDRNKKRIFNGDILMNRHRREYEVAWDEQELRYILVDTLNACNHLNMYLACMEDFEVIGNIHELRKDTQQ
;
A
#
# COMPACT_ATOMS: atom_id res chain seq x y z
N MET A 1 -0.04 6.67 -18.62
CA MET A 1 0.09 5.29 -18.13
C MET A 1 0.41 5.32 -16.64
N PRO A 2 -0.30 4.57 -15.83
CA PRO A 2 0.07 4.48 -14.42
C PRO A 2 1.40 3.74 -14.27
N GLU A 3 2.15 4.13 -13.27
CA GLU A 3 3.38 3.44 -12.94
C GLU A 3 3.07 2.07 -12.34
N ILE A 4 3.79 1.06 -12.77
CA ILE A 4 3.66 -0.29 -12.19
C ILE A 4 4.83 -0.48 -11.24
N ILE A 5 4.69 0.04 -10.05
CA ILE A 5 5.72 -0.06 -9.03
C ILE A 5 5.15 -0.71 -7.78
N PHE A 6 6.05 -1.23 -6.98
CA PHE A 6 5.73 -1.97 -5.77
C PHE A 6 6.54 -1.44 -4.62
N ARG A 7 6.12 -1.78 -3.41
CA ARG A 7 6.96 -1.60 -2.23
C ARG A 7 7.00 -2.90 -1.47
N ALA A 8 8.06 -3.09 -0.70
CA ALA A 8 8.17 -4.20 0.24
C ALA A 8 9.24 -3.85 1.25
N LYS A 9 9.29 -4.62 2.35
CA LYS A 9 10.34 -4.43 3.34
C LYS A 9 11.58 -5.21 2.93
N ARG A 10 12.73 -4.59 3.05
CA ARG A 10 14.00 -5.24 2.77
C ARG A 10 14.24 -6.36 3.77
N LEU A 11 14.75 -7.47 3.27
CA LEU A 11 15.02 -8.63 4.12
C LEU A 11 16.09 -8.33 5.16
N ASP A 12 17.08 -7.51 4.81
CA ASP A 12 18.23 -7.25 5.68
C ASP A 12 17.95 -6.21 6.76
N THR A 13 17.21 -5.15 6.43
CA THR A 13 17.04 -4.03 7.38
C THR A 13 15.60 -3.87 7.86
N GLY A 14 14.64 -4.44 7.15
CA GLY A 14 13.24 -4.20 7.43
C GLY A 14 12.73 -2.84 6.97
N GLN A 15 13.57 -2.05 6.32
CA GLN A 15 13.15 -0.77 5.80
C GLN A 15 12.39 -0.95 4.48
N TRP A 16 11.48 -0.02 4.21
CA TRP A 16 10.71 -0.06 2.98
C TRP A 16 11.57 0.33 1.79
N VAL A 17 11.37 -0.37 0.68
CA VAL A 17 11.98 -0.02 -0.60
C VAL A 17 10.87 0.01 -1.64
N ILE A 18 10.93 0.97 -2.55
CA ILE A 18 9.94 1.18 -3.60
C ILE A 18 10.63 1.05 -4.95
N GLY A 19 10.01 0.31 -5.86
CA GLY A 19 10.58 0.17 -7.19
C GLY A 19 9.93 -0.95 -7.98
N TYR A 20 10.76 -1.60 -8.79
CA TYR A 20 10.30 -2.59 -9.75
C TYR A 20 10.53 -3.99 -9.20
N TYR A 21 9.45 -4.75 -9.17
CA TYR A 21 9.47 -6.08 -8.58
C TYR A 21 9.93 -7.13 -9.58
N SER A 22 10.72 -8.10 -9.11
CA SER A 22 11.09 -9.28 -9.89
C SER A 22 11.25 -10.48 -8.97
N CYS A 23 11.17 -11.67 -9.56
CA CYS A 23 11.33 -12.92 -8.83
C CYS A 23 12.26 -13.81 -9.64
N ASP A 24 13.25 -14.39 -8.97
CA ASP A 24 14.21 -15.25 -9.63
C ASP A 24 14.63 -16.36 -8.66
N ASN A 25 14.47 -17.62 -9.08
CA ASN A 25 14.80 -18.80 -8.27
C ASN A 25 14.16 -18.77 -6.88
N GLY A 26 12.91 -18.29 -6.82
CA GLY A 26 12.19 -18.22 -5.56
C GLY A 26 12.59 -17.06 -4.67
N HIS A 27 13.50 -16.21 -5.12
CA HIS A 27 13.89 -15.01 -4.39
C HIS A 27 13.16 -13.80 -4.96
N HIS A 28 12.73 -12.92 -4.07
CA HIS A 28 11.93 -11.76 -4.44
C HIS A 28 12.77 -10.50 -4.27
N PHE A 29 12.77 -9.65 -5.30
CA PHE A 29 13.60 -8.46 -5.34
C PHE A 29 12.79 -7.23 -5.71
N ILE A 30 13.22 -6.07 -5.19
CA ILE A 30 12.77 -4.79 -5.72
C ILE A 30 14.01 -4.00 -6.14
N LYS A 31 14.01 -3.56 -7.39
CA LYS A 31 15.00 -2.60 -7.87
C LYS A 31 14.55 -1.21 -7.45
N SER A 32 15.29 -0.61 -6.53
CA SER A 32 14.91 0.68 -5.96
C SER A 32 14.91 1.78 -7.01
N ILE A 33 13.85 2.60 -7.01
CA ILE A 33 13.83 3.77 -7.89
C ILE A 33 14.72 4.87 -7.38
N ASP A 34 15.15 4.80 -6.12
CA ASP A 34 16.00 5.83 -5.53
C ASP A 34 17.47 5.64 -5.89
N ASP A 35 17.97 4.41 -5.83
CA ASP A 35 19.40 4.17 -6.04
C ASP A 35 19.71 3.14 -7.12
N GLY A 36 18.69 2.45 -7.64
CA GLY A 36 18.88 1.50 -8.73
C GLY A 36 19.42 0.14 -8.32
N TYR A 37 19.66 -0.09 -7.02
CA TYR A 37 20.11 -1.39 -6.55
C TYR A 37 18.94 -2.35 -6.39
N ASP A 38 19.23 -3.64 -6.53
CA ASP A 38 18.26 -4.70 -6.27
C ASP A 38 18.37 -5.11 -4.81
N TYR A 39 17.22 -5.12 -4.13
CA TYR A 39 17.16 -5.54 -2.73
C TYR A 39 16.27 -6.75 -2.58
N LEU A 40 16.77 -7.74 -1.85
CA LEU A 40 15.91 -8.85 -1.43
C LEU A 40 14.86 -8.35 -0.48
N VAL A 41 13.62 -8.78 -0.68
CA VAL A 41 12.50 -8.28 0.11
C VAL A 41 11.72 -9.43 0.74
N ILE A 42 10.97 -9.09 1.77
CA ILE A 42 10.09 -10.03 2.48
C ILE A 42 8.80 -10.13 1.69
N PRO A 43 8.49 -11.29 1.08
CA PRO A 43 7.41 -11.39 0.10
C PRO A 43 6.04 -10.99 0.63
N HIS A 44 5.71 -11.30 1.88
CA HIS A 44 4.37 -11.00 2.38
C HIS A 44 4.14 -9.51 2.61
N THR A 45 5.20 -8.70 2.53
CA THR A 45 5.06 -7.25 2.66
C THR A 45 4.88 -6.55 1.31
N LEU A 46 4.93 -7.31 0.22
CA LEU A 46 4.84 -6.76 -1.13
C LEU A 46 3.46 -6.16 -1.38
N GLY A 47 3.41 -4.94 -1.88
CA GLY A 47 2.16 -4.29 -2.26
C GLY A 47 2.37 -3.42 -3.47
N GLN A 48 1.40 -3.42 -4.37
CA GLN A 48 1.48 -2.64 -5.60
C GLN A 48 0.95 -1.23 -5.36
N TYR A 49 1.59 -0.26 -6.02
CA TYR A 49 1.09 1.11 -6.06
C TYR A 49 -0.25 1.12 -6.78
N THR A 50 -1.26 1.71 -6.16
CA THR A 50 -2.62 1.73 -6.72
C THR A 50 -2.76 2.68 -7.89
N GLY A 51 -1.82 3.57 -8.10
CA GLY A 51 -1.91 4.62 -9.11
C GLY A 51 -2.50 5.90 -8.57
N ALA A 52 -2.91 5.92 -7.31
CA ALA A 52 -3.50 7.11 -6.69
C ALA A 52 -2.64 7.60 -5.54
N ASP A 53 -2.69 8.90 -5.30
CA ASP A 53 -1.97 9.53 -4.21
C ASP A 53 -2.98 10.10 -3.21
N ASP A 54 -2.56 10.23 -1.95
CA ASP A 54 -3.45 10.78 -0.94
C ASP A 54 -3.43 12.32 -0.98
N ARG A 55 -4.09 12.95 -0.03
CA ARG A 55 -4.21 14.43 -0.02
C ARG A 55 -2.86 15.11 0.16
N ASN A 56 -1.86 14.40 0.65
CA ASN A 56 -0.51 14.93 0.84
C ASN A 56 0.44 14.54 -0.27
N LYS A 57 -0.11 14.02 -1.39
CA LYS A 57 0.67 13.57 -2.56
C LYS A 57 1.53 12.36 -2.25
N LYS A 58 1.18 11.62 -1.20
CA LYS A 58 1.87 10.38 -0.87
C LYS A 58 1.24 9.23 -1.65
N ARG A 59 2.08 8.38 -2.25
CA ARG A 59 1.60 7.22 -3.00
C ARG A 59 0.82 6.28 -2.10
N ILE A 60 -0.28 5.76 -2.63
CA ILE A 60 -1.13 4.81 -1.91
C ILE A 60 -0.86 3.41 -2.47
N PHE A 61 -0.44 2.51 -1.58
CA PHE A 61 -0.13 1.12 -1.95
C PHE A 61 -1.18 0.18 -1.36
N ASN A 62 -1.33 -0.97 -2.01
CA ASN A 62 -2.12 -2.06 -1.45
C ASN A 62 -1.62 -2.37 -0.04
N GLY A 63 -2.54 -2.44 0.91
CA GLY A 63 -2.19 -2.67 2.30
C GLY A 63 -2.09 -1.42 3.15
N ASP A 64 -2.20 -0.24 2.55
CA ASP A 64 -2.20 1.01 3.31
C ASP A 64 -3.49 1.17 4.10
N ILE A 65 -3.39 1.88 5.20
CA ILE A 65 -4.53 2.30 6.00
C ILE A 65 -4.73 3.79 5.76
N LEU A 66 -5.93 4.15 5.34
CA LEU A 66 -6.30 5.53 5.04
C LEU A 66 -7.31 6.02 6.05
N MET A 67 -7.25 7.30 6.38
CA MET A 67 -8.23 7.94 7.25
C MET A 67 -8.85 9.13 6.52
N ASN A 68 -10.18 9.22 6.55
CA ASN A 68 -10.87 10.35 5.93
C ASN A 68 -11.05 11.50 6.94
N ARG A 69 -11.66 12.60 6.49
CA ARG A 69 -11.84 13.78 7.33
C ARG A 69 -12.79 13.54 8.51
N HIS A 70 -13.57 12.47 8.45
CA HIS A 70 -14.49 12.10 9.53
C HIS A 70 -13.88 11.08 10.48
N ARG A 71 -12.55 10.84 10.33
CA ARG A 71 -11.76 9.93 11.15
C ARG A 71 -12.16 8.47 11.01
N ARG A 72 -12.73 8.12 9.86
CA ARG A 72 -13.01 6.73 9.52
C ARG A 72 -11.79 6.15 8.84
N GLU A 73 -11.44 4.92 9.20
CA GLU A 73 -10.25 4.24 8.68
C GLU A 73 -10.64 3.14 7.74
N TYR A 74 -9.86 3.02 6.66
CA TYR A 74 -10.09 2.02 5.63
C TYR A 74 -8.78 1.37 5.25
N GLU A 75 -8.84 0.07 4.95
CA GLU A 75 -7.69 -0.65 4.41
C GLU A 75 -7.81 -0.71 2.90
N VAL A 76 -6.71 -0.43 2.19
CA VAL A 76 -6.66 -0.54 0.74
C VAL A 76 -6.45 -2.01 0.40
N ALA A 77 -7.40 -2.61 -0.30
CA ALA A 77 -7.36 -4.02 -0.66
C ALA A 77 -7.72 -4.22 -2.12
N TRP A 78 -7.29 -5.35 -2.67
CA TRP A 78 -7.62 -5.72 -4.04
C TRP A 78 -8.83 -6.65 -4.03
N ASP A 79 -9.85 -6.29 -4.82
CA ASP A 79 -11.05 -7.10 -4.98
C ASP A 79 -10.90 -7.94 -6.25
N GLU A 80 -10.67 -9.24 -6.08
CA GLU A 80 -10.41 -10.12 -7.20
C GLU A 80 -11.65 -10.36 -8.05
N GLN A 81 -12.82 -10.20 -7.48
CA GLN A 81 -14.05 -10.43 -8.23
C GLN A 81 -14.35 -9.27 -9.18
N GLU A 82 -14.15 -8.04 -8.70
CA GLU A 82 -14.43 -6.86 -9.49
C GLU A 82 -13.18 -6.30 -10.17
N LEU A 83 -12.00 -6.86 -9.86
CA LEU A 83 -10.71 -6.47 -10.44
C LEU A 83 -10.41 -5.00 -10.23
N ARG A 84 -10.53 -4.56 -8.99
CA ARG A 84 -10.29 -3.16 -8.65
C ARG A 84 -9.86 -3.04 -7.19
N TYR A 85 -9.27 -1.90 -6.86
CA TYR A 85 -8.96 -1.61 -5.47
C TYR A 85 -10.21 -1.10 -4.76
N ILE A 86 -10.36 -1.53 -3.51
CA ILE A 86 -11.47 -1.10 -2.66
C ILE A 86 -10.91 -0.61 -1.34
N LEU A 87 -11.71 0.20 -0.66
CA LEU A 87 -11.40 0.68 0.68
C LEU A 87 -12.33 -0.05 1.64
N VAL A 88 -11.75 -0.89 2.48
CA VAL A 88 -12.52 -1.73 3.41
C VAL A 88 -12.52 -1.06 4.77
N ASP A 89 -13.72 -0.80 5.32
CA ASP A 89 -13.86 -0.20 6.64
C ASP A 89 -13.20 -1.12 7.67
N THR A 90 -12.25 -0.60 8.44
CA THR A 90 -11.50 -1.42 9.39
C THR A 90 -12.36 -1.90 10.56
N LEU A 91 -13.48 -1.23 10.80
CA LEU A 91 -14.41 -1.63 11.87
C LEU A 91 -15.51 -2.56 11.40
N ASN A 92 -15.75 -2.60 10.09
CA ASN A 92 -16.82 -3.42 9.53
C ASN A 92 -16.44 -3.84 8.10
N ALA A 93 -15.87 -5.03 7.99
CA ALA A 93 -15.33 -5.50 6.71
C ALA A 93 -16.40 -5.69 5.64
N CYS A 94 -17.68 -5.75 6.01
CA CYS A 94 -18.76 -5.82 5.03
C CYS A 94 -19.01 -4.49 4.36
N ASN A 95 -18.50 -3.41 4.93
CA ASN A 95 -18.70 -2.06 4.42
C ASN A 95 -17.44 -1.64 3.66
N HIS A 96 -17.57 -1.46 2.36
CA HIS A 96 -16.41 -1.08 1.55
C HIS A 96 -16.84 -0.10 0.46
N LEU A 97 -15.84 0.67 0.01
CA LEU A 97 -16.01 1.67 -1.03
C LEU A 97 -15.17 1.30 -2.23
N ASN A 98 -15.69 1.59 -3.42
CA ASN A 98 -14.88 1.50 -4.62
C ASN A 98 -13.87 2.65 -4.61
N MET A 99 -12.57 2.32 -4.48
CA MET A 99 -11.54 3.34 -4.39
C MET A 99 -11.54 4.25 -5.62
N TYR A 100 -11.87 3.69 -6.77
CA TYR A 100 -11.90 4.46 -8.00
C TYR A 100 -12.90 5.61 -7.96
N LEU A 101 -13.99 5.43 -7.21
CA LEU A 101 -15.03 6.44 -7.09
C LEU A 101 -14.87 7.36 -5.89
N ALA A 102 -13.96 7.02 -4.98
CA ALA A 102 -13.75 7.83 -3.78
C ALA A 102 -12.86 9.02 -4.11
N CYS A 103 -13.09 10.12 -3.40
CA CYS A 103 -12.27 11.31 -3.57
C CYS A 103 -11.01 11.17 -2.72
N MET A 104 -9.87 10.89 -3.35
CA MET A 104 -8.64 10.63 -2.63
C MET A 104 -8.11 11.84 -1.87
N GLU A 105 -8.58 13.05 -2.22
CA GLU A 105 -8.17 14.25 -1.49
C GLU A 105 -8.78 14.31 -0.09
N ASP A 106 -9.76 13.46 0.20
CA ASP A 106 -10.33 13.36 1.54
C ASP A 106 -9.56 12.39 2.43
N PHE A 107 -8.57 11.70 1.90
CA PHE A 107 -7.91 10.61 2.61
C PHE A 107 -6.43 10.90 2.84
N GLU A 108 -5.94 10.37 3.96
CA GLU A 108 -4.54 10.46 4.33
C GLU A 108 -4.04 9.08 4.72
N VAL A 109 -2.86 8.69 4.21
CA VAL A 109 -2.21 7.44 4.62
C VAL A 109 -1.70 7.61 6.04
N ILE A 110 -2.19 6.77 6.96
CA ILE A 110 -1.78 6.84 8.37
C ILE A 110 -0.97 5.64 8.82
N GLY A 111 -0.82 4.63 7.96
CA GLY A 111 -0.05 3.44 8.28
C GLY A 111 -0.32 2.36 7.26
N ASN A 112 -0.01 1.12 7.61
CA ASN A 112 -0.30 -0.01 6.74
C ASN A 112 -0.47 -1.28 7.58
N ILE A 113 -0.91 -2.35 6.93
CA ILE A 113 -1.24 -3.59 7.65
C ILE A 113 0.00 -4.32 8.18
N HIS A 114 1.19 -3.91 7.77
CA HIS A 114 2.44 -4.56 8.19
C HIS A 114 3.14 -3.82 9.33
N GLU A 115 2.54 -2.71 9.81
CA GLU A 115 3.13 -1.88 10.84
C GLU A 115 2.04 -1.30 11.72
N LEU A 116 2.40 -0.97 12.96
CA LEU A 116 1.47 -0.32 13.86
C LEU A 116 1.14 1.07 13.33
N ARG A 117 -0.12 1.46 13.46
CA ARG A 117 -0.54 2.79 13.10
C ARG A 117 -0.09 3.79 14.16
N LYS A 118 0.08 5.03 13.74
CA LYS A 118 0.53 6.07 14.64
C LYS A 118 -0.36 6.24 15.86
N ASP A 119 -1.68 6.10 15.65
CA ASP A 119 -2.65 6.37 16.71
C ASP A 119 -3.00 5.13 17.52
N THR A 120 -2.31 4.01 17.30
CA THR A 120 -2.54 2.79 18.07
C THR A 120 -1.51 2.58 19.16
N GLN A 121 -0.68 3.55 19.40
CA GLN A 121 0.36 3.42 20.40
C GLN A 121 -0.20 3.58 21.79
N GLN A 122 0.36 2.87 22.70
CA GLN A 122 -0.11 2.88 24.09
C GLN A 122 0.96 3.41 25.00
#